data_fbc161b3e1dc74e2fb8098511dc8afb4
#
_entry.id   fbc161b3e1dc74e2fb8098511dc8afb4
#
_cell.length_a   1.000
_cell.length_b   1.000
_cell.length_c   1.000
_cell.angle_alpha   90.00
_cell.angle_beta   90.00
_cell.angle_gamma   90.00
#
_symmetry.space_group_name_H-M   'P 1'
#
loop_
_entity.id
_entity.type
_entity.pdbx_description
1 polymer ?
#
loop_
_entity_poly.entity_id
_entity_poly.type
_entity_poly.pdbx_seq_one_letter_code
_entity_poly.pdbx_strand_id
1 'polypeptide(L)'
;MMKTKYLSNILPASLLIALGQAGFSQTKLLDVLQDENARGADFWIYNNIDAEVAKNNQLIVRLAQEQFVAVRQVEMKWVDLSQFQFDYDLNWAAMFVNADDTVYARYGTQSAADADAYNSIASVEKTMRRVLALHEDYSNNKNGLAGKLGKPKPYKTALEMPGMKHRAKLSRSTARNNCVQCHNIHDAVHEQLYRDQKFSHDALWRYPLPENMGLTIDPDDGLAIAGVKSGSTAFKSGLRAGDTLARANGQLLTSIADLQWVLHKLPNTDTKVTLQAKRGDESIVKKIAINAGWKKTDISWRGSLWSLKPVLATWCAQMKKENVKKLQLGEGVNALEVPWINTGRVEGRVAKRAGLKKGDIIIGMENKPLRLTSQQFNMHVKLNYEMAKSCR
;
A
#
# COMPACT_ATOMS: atom_id res chain seq x y z
N MET A 1 -19.94 7.88 -34.22
CA MET A 1 -20.69 6.86 -33.47
C MET A 1 -19.74 5.69 -33.20
N MET A 2 -18.91 5.83 -32.18
CA MET A 2 -17.93 4.79 -31.79
C MET A 2 -18.60 3.84 -30.78
N LYS A 3 -18.67 2.57 -31.15
CA LYS A 3 -19.22 1.53 -30.27
C LYS A 3 -18.19 1.24 -29.15
N THR A 4 -18.54 1.67 -27.95
CA THR A 4 -17.84 1.26 -26.72
C THR A 4 -18.07 -0.25 -26.54
N LYS A 5 -17.04 -1.06 -26.75
CA LYS A 5 -17.09 -2.48 -26.38
C LYS A 5 -16.99 -2.58 -24.87
N TYR A 6 -18.07 -2.95 -24.24
CA TYR A 6 -18.09 -3.34 -22.84
C TYR A 6 -17.22 -4.58 -22.63
N LEU A 7 -16.18 -4.45 -21.83
CA LEU A 7 -15.47 -5.58 -21.26
C LEU A 7 -16.21 -6.02 -20.00
N SER A 8 -17.20 -6.91 -20.18
CA SER A 8 -17.77 -7.66 -19.07
C SER A 8 -16.86 -8.85 -18.76
N ASN A 9 -16.60 -9.02 -17.49
CA ASN A 9 -15.99 -10.15 -16.81
C ASN A 9 -14.48 -10.16 -16.68
N ILE A 10 -14.11 -10.15 -15.41
CA ILE A 10 -12.90 -10.65 -14.74
C ILE A 10 -12.01 -9.58 -14.11
N LEU A 11 -11.98 -9.66 -12.82
CA LEU A 11 -11.25 -8.96 -11.78
C LEU A 11 -9.80 -9.46 -11.64
N PRO A 12 -8.86 -8.83 -11.03
CA PRO A 12 -8.72 -7.96 -9.86
C PRO A 12 -7.64 -6.86 -9.90
N ALA A 13 -7.48 -6.18 -8.79
CA ALA A 13 -6.32 -5.44 -8.27
C ALA A 13 -5.84 -4.21 -9.06
N SER A 14 -6.33 -3.07 -8.79
CA SER A 14 -6.01 -1.71 -9.21
C SER A 14 -7.02 -1.11 -10.17
N LEU A 15 -7.97 -0.37 -9.62
CA LEU A 15 -8.86 0.46 -10.41
C LEU A 15 -8.17 1.80 -10.66
N LEU A 16 -7.80 2.08 -11.90
CA LEU A 16 -7.38 3.39 -12.35
C LEU A 16 -8.60 4.11 -12.94
N ILE A 17 -8.96 5.25 -12.37
CA ILE A 17 -10.09 6.05 -12.85
C ILE A 17 -9.53 7.36 -13.38
N ALA A 18 -9.66 7.61 -14.68
CA ALA A 18 -9.31 8.87 -15.30
C ALA A 18 -10.56 9.67 -15.65
N LEU A 19 -10.59 10.95 -15.32
CA LEU A 19 -11.62 11.89 -15.75
C LEU A 19 -11.25 12.41 -17.15
N GLY A 20 -12.11 12.21 -18.13
CA GLY A 20 -11.92 12.71 -19.49
C GLY A 20 -13.12 13.50 -20.00
N GLN A 21 -12.89 14.72 -20.48
CA GLN A 21 -13.82 15.35 -21.42
C GLN A 21 -13.52 14.85 -22.83
N ALA A 22 -14.57 14.52 -23.59
CA ALA A 22 -14.45 14.11 -24.99
C ALA A 22 -13.70 15.18 -25.80
N GLY A 23 -12.49 14.85 -26.27
CA GLY A 23 -11.73 15.68 -27.21
C GLY A 23 -10.24 15.85 -26.96
N PHE A 24 -9.64 15.29 -25.89
CA PHE A 24 -8.21 15.43 -25.65
C PHE A 24 -7.44 14.12 -25.77
N SER A 25 -6.22 14.26 -26.30
CA SER A 25 -5.26 13.22 -26.62
C SER A 25 -5.24 12.05 -25.61
N GLN A 26 -5.98 11.02 -25.96
CA GLN A 26 -5.99 9.72 -25.29
C GLN A 26 -4.64 8.96 -25.40
N THR A 27 -3.68 9.51 -26.15
CA THR A 27 -2.48 8.80 -26.58
C THR A 27 -1.58 8.39 -25.43
N LYS A 28 -1.35 9.22 -24.43
CA LYS A 28 -0.42 8.86 -23.32
C LYS A 28 -0.99 7.85 -22.34
N LEU A 29 -2.27 7.93 -22.03
CA LEU A 29 -2.94 6.98 -21.15
C LEU A 29 -3.29 5.69 -21.88
N LEU A 30 -3.72 5.79 -23.14
CA LEU A 30 -4.07 4.66 -23.99
C LEU A 30 -2.85 3.81 -24.39
N ASP A 31 -1.68 4.40 -24.57
CA ASP A 31 -0.44 3.63 -24.84
C ASP A 31 -0.05 2.71 -23.68
N VAL A 32 -0.43 3.07 -22.45
CA VAL A 32 -0.26 2.21 -21.25
C VAL A 32 -1.36 1.16 -21.11
N LEU A 33 -2.53 1.38 -21.75
CA LEU A 33 -3.76 0.64 -21.53
C LEU A 33 -4.06 -0.40 -22.63
N GLN A 34 -3.28 -0.46 -23.71
CA GLN A 34 -3.56 -1.30 -24.86
C GLN A 34 -3.03 -2.75 -24.77
N ASP A 35 -2.55 -3.20 -23.62
CA ASP A 35 -2.23 -4.63 -23.50
C ASP A 35 -3.50 -5.48 -23.34
N GLU A 36 -4.12 -5.81 -24.46
CA GLU A 36 -5.30 -6.68 -24.55
C GLU A 36 -5.03 -8.13 -24.08
N ASN A 37 -3.79 -8.48 -23.75
CA ASN A 37 -3.37 -9.83 -23.42
C ASN A 37 -3.40 -10.15 -21.92
N ALA A 38 -3.78 -9.22 -21.06
CA ALA A 38 -3.95 -9.46 -19.63
C ALA A 38 -5.22 -10.29 -19.30
N ARG A 39 -5.57 -11.26 -20.16
CA ARG A 39 -6.69 -12.18 -19.91
C ARG A 39 -6.26 -13.27 -18.94
N GLY A 40 -6.92 -13.35 -17.81
CA GLY A 40 -6.97 -14.58 -17.02
C GLY A 40 -6.05 -14.66 -15.80
N ALA A 41 -5.91 -13.62 -15.04
CA ALA A 41 -5.40 -13.75 -13.69
C ALA A 41 -6.54 -14.09 -12.73
N ASP A 42 -6.65 -15.37 -12.30
CA ASP A 42 -7.38 -15.70 -11.08
C ASP A 42 -6.60 -15.11 -9.93
N PHE A 43 -7.02 -13.97 -9.43
CA PHE A 43 -6.49 -13.41 -8.23
C PHE A 43 -7.34 -13.86 -7.05
N TRP A 44 -6.66 -14.24 -6.01
CA TRP A 44 -7.28 -14.43 -4.72
C TRP A 44 -7.82 -13.08 -4.26
N ILE A 45 -9.10 -13.05 -3.93
CA ILE A 45 -9.75 -11.89 -3.31
C ILE A 45 -9.34 -11.91 -1.85
N TYR A 46 -8.52 -10.94 -1.44
CA TYR A 46 -7.98 -10.90 -0.09
C TYR A 46 -8.78 -10.02 0.87
N ASN A 47 -9.72 -9.21 0.36
CA ASN A 47 -10.52 -8.32 1.19
C ASN A 47 -11.93 -8.09 0.62
N ASN A 48 -12.83 -7.55 1.46
CA ASN A 48 -14.23 -7.33 1.12
C ASN A 48 -14.40 -6.24 0.06
N ILE A 49 -13.58 -5.20 0.06
CA ILE A 49 -13.62 -4.12 -0.94
C ILE A 49 -13.34 -4.66 -2.33
N ASP A 50 -12.29 -5.46 -2.49
CA ASP A 50 -11.98 -6.10 -3.77
C ASP A 50 -13.16 -6.98 -4.23
N ALA A 51 -13.77 -7.73 -3.29
CA ALA A 51 -14.92 -8.57 -3.58
C ALA A 51 -16.12 -7.75 -4.03
N GLU A 52 -16.42 -6.63 -3.39
CA GLU A 52 -17.58 -5.78 -3.72
C GLU A 52 -17.38 -5.02 -5.03
N VAL A 53 -16.20 -4.45 -5.26
CA VAL A 53 -15.84 -3.85 -6.56
C VAL A 53 -15.87 -4.91 -7.65
N ALA A 54 -15.39 -6.12 -7.31
CA ALA A 54 -15.39 -7.27 -8.19
C ALA A 54 -16.79 -7.77 -8.55
N LYS A 55 -17.72 -7.74 -7.62
CA LYS A 55 -19.13 -8.11 -7.84
C LYS A 55 -19.92 -7.03 -8.60
N ASN A 56 -19.24 -6.00 -9.13
CA ASN A 56 -19.89 -4.86 -9.79
C ASN A 56 -20.90 -4.17 -8.84
N ASN A 57 -20.42 -3.69 -7.69
CA ASN A 57 -21.29 -2.87 -6.81
C ASN A 57 -21.95 -1.78 -7.64
N GLN A 58 -23.29 -1.85 -7.75
CA GLN A 58 -24.08 -1.05 -8.71
C GLN A 58 -23.83 0.45 -8.52
N LEU A 59 -23.66 0.93 -7.29
CA LEU A 59 -23.45 2.36 -7.01
C LEU A 59 -22.11 2.84 -7.56
N ILE A 60 -21.02 2.13 -7.25
CA ILE A 60 -19.65 2.48 -7.72
C ILE A 60 -19.55 2.31 -9.22
N VAL A 61 -20.08 1.20 -9.77
CA VAL A 61 -20.07 0.93 -11.21
C VAL A 61 -20.82 2.02 -11.96
N ARG A 62 -22.03 2.39 -11.51
CA ARG A 62 -22.82 3.45 -12.14
C ARG A 62 -22.08 4.78 -12.12
N LEU A 63 -21.55 5.20 -10.96
CA LEU A 63 -20.80 6.43 -10.83
C LEU A 63 -19.55 6.43 -11.72
N ALA A 64 -18.83 5.32 -11.77
CA ALA A 64 -17.67 5.16 -12.62
C ALA A 64 -18.04 5.23 -14.12
N GLN A 65 -19.11 4.56 -14.55
CA GLN A 65 -19.54 4.53 -15.95
C GLN A 65 -20.09 5.86 -16.44
N GLU A 66 -20.80 6.60 -15.59
CA GLU A 66 -21.45 7.86 -15.97
C GLU A 66 -20.49 9.05 -15.93
N GLN A 67 -19.50 9.03 -15.02
CA GLN A 67 -18.70 10.22 -14.70
C GLN A 67 -17.20 10.05 -14.92
N PHE A 68 -16.69 8.83 -15.13
CA PHE A 68 -15.27 8.56 -15.25
C PHE A 68 -14.96 7.68 -16.46
N VAL A 69 -13.74 7.78 -16.96
CA VAL A 69 -13.16 6.74 -17.81
C VAL A 69 -12.47 5.72 -16.89
N ALA A 70 -13.16 4.63 -16.61
CA ALA A 70 -12.66 3.59 -15.72
C ALA A 70 -11.68 2.67 -16.45
N VAL A 71 -10.47 2.56 -15.91
CA VAL A 71 -9.43 1.69 -16.43
C VAL A 71 -8.93 0.79 -15.32
N ARG A 72 -8.74 -0.48 -15.66
CA ARG A 72 -8.21 -1.45 -14.73
C ARG A 72 -6.80 -1.86 -15.15
N GLN A 73 -5.84 -1.61 -14.25
CA GLN A 73 -4.46 -1.98 -14.41
C GLN A 73 -4.15 -3.24 -13.60
N VAL A 74 -3.80 -4.34 -14.26
CA VAL A 74 -3.54 -5.64 -13.61
C VAL A 74 -2.05 -5.99 -13.55
N GLU A 75 -1.20 -5.20 -14.21
CA GLU A 75 0.23 -5.44 -14.30
C GLU A 75 1.02 -4.12 -14.33
N MET A 76 2.18 -4.09 -13.66
CA MET A 76 2.97 -2.88 -13.49
C MET A 76 4.13 -2.71 -14.47
N LYS A 77 4.36 -3.66 -15.41
CA LYS A 77 5.55 -3.65 -16.31
C LYS A 77 5.78 -2.30 -17.00
N TRP A 78 4.71 -1.76 -17.58
CA TRP A 78 4.73 -0.62 -18.46
C TRP A 78 4.09 0.63 -17.87
N VAL A 79 3.65 0.56 -16.61
CA VAL A 79 3.04 1.70 -15.91
C VAL A 79 4.09 2.78 -15.67
N ASP A 80 3.75 4.03 -15.97
CA ASP A 80 4.60 5.17 -15.68
C ASP A 80 4.69 5.39 -14.16
N LEU A 81 5.84 5.02 -13.57
CA LEU A 81 6.09 5.09 -12.13
C LEU A 81 6.29 6.54 -11.63
N SER A 82 6.44 7.52 -12.53
CA SER A 82 6.45 8.93 -12.16
C SER A 82 5.04 9.48 -12.01
N GLN A 83 4.10 9.00 -12.84
CA GLN A 83 2.69 9.39 -12.82
C GLN A 83 1.91 8.64 -11.74
N PHE A 84 2.08 7.32 -11.66
CA PHE A 84 1.30 6.45 -10.79
C PHE A 84 2.05 6.08 -9.51
N GLN A 85 2.19 7.07 -8.62
CA GLN A 85 2.87 6.93 -7.33
C GLN A 85 1.85 6.71 -6.21
N PHE A 86 1.85 5.52 -5.62
CA PHE A 86 1.01 5.12 -4.48
C PHE A 86 1.77 4.11 -3.61
N ASP A 87 1.18 3.57 -2.56
CA ASP A 87 1.79 2.50 -1.78
C ASP A 87 1.69 1.17 -2.54
N TYR A 88 2.77 0.77 -3.18
CA TYR A 88 2.82 -0.44 -4.01
C TYR A 88 2.70 -1.76 -3.23
N ASP A 89 2.65 -1.74 -1.90
CA ASP A 89 2.36 -2.94 -1.11
C ASP A 89 0.87 -3.19 -0.90
N LEU A 90 0.00 -2.27 -1.32
CA LEU A 90 -1.45 -2.43 -1.22
C LEU A 90 -1.95 -3.58 -2.09
N ASN A 91 -2.94 -4.30 -1.59
CA ASN A 91 -3.68 -5.30 -2.37
C ASN A 91 -4.53 -4.64 -3.46
N TRP A 92 -5.03 -3.43 -3.18
CA TRP A 92 -5.85 -2.66 -4.10
C TRP A 92 -5.63 -1.15 -3.90
N ALA A 93 -5.60 -0.41 -4.99
CA ALA A 93 -5.51 1.05 -4.99
C ALA A 93 -6.29 1.64 -6.17
N ALA A 94 -6.88 2.82 -5.98
CA ALA A 94 -7.41 3.63 -7.07
C ALA A 94 -6.66 4.96 -7.15
N MET A 95 -6.40 5.41 -8.37
CA MET A 95 -5.88 6.75 -8.65
C MET A 95 -6.85 7.49 -9.57
N PHE A 96 -7.17 8.70 -9.20
CA PHE A 96 -8.03 9.59 -9.96
C PHE A 96 -7.17 10.65 -10.63
N VAL A 97 -7.20 10.68 -11.96
CA VAL A 97 -6.28 11.49 -12.78
C VAL A 97 -7.07 12.27 -13.83
N ASN A 98 -6.70 13.51 -14.05
CA ASN A 98 -7.24 14.33 -15.14
C ASN A 98 -6.57 14.00 -16.48
N ALA A 99 -7.17 14.41 -17.58
CA ALA A 99 -6.63 14.23 -18.93
C ALA A 99 -5.26 14.93 -19.15
N ASP A 100 -4.93 15.93 -18.33
CA ASP A 100 -3.62 16.62 -18.34
C ASP A 100 -2.61 16.00 -17.34
N ASP A 101 -2.82 14.77 -16.93
CA ASP A 101 -2.00 14.03 -15.98
C ASP A 101 -2.04 14.57 -14.51
N THR A 102 -2.89 15.54 -14.20
CA THR A 102 -3.06 16.02 -12.82
C THR A 102 -3.72 14.96 -11.95
N VAL A 103 -3.09 14.59 -10.84
CA VAL A 103 -3.64 13.65 -9.87
C VAL A 103 -4.64 14.37 -8.96
N TYR A 104 -5.91 13.92 -8.98
CA TYR A 104 -6.95 14.42 -8.07
C TYR A 104 -6.91 13.70 -6.73
N ALA A 105 -6.73 12.39 -6.74
CA ALA A 105 -6.83 11.58 -5.55
C ALA A 105 -6.05 10.26 -5.68
N ARG A 106 -5.67 9.74 -4.51
CA ARG A 106 -5.35 8.32 -4.28
C ARG A 106 -6.40 7.75 -3.35
N TYR A 107 -6.70 6.48 -3.52
CA TYR A 107 -7.54 5.73 -2.60
C TYR A 107 -6.94 4.34 -2.41
N GLY A 108 -7.09 3.80 -1.21
CA GLY A 108 -6.52 2.53 -0.78
C GLY A 108 -5.54 2.74 0.37
N THR A 109 -5.83 2.11 1.49
CA THR A 109 -5.02 2.13 2.70
C THR A 109 -5.14 0.77 3.38
N GLN A 110 -4.03 0.24 3.87
CA GLN A 110 -3.97 -1.07 4.52
C GLN A 110 -3.10 -1.01 5.77
N SER A 111 -3.38 -1.89 6.73
CA SER A 111 -2.61 -2.05 7.96
C SER A 111 -2.41 -3.53 8.30
N ALA A 112 -1.61 -3.79 9.34
CA ALA A 112 -1.44 -5.12 9.89
C ALA A 112 -2.67 -5.62 10.66
N ALA A 113 -3.59 -4.74 11.02
CA ALA A 113 -4.83 -5.13 11.70
C ALA A 113 -5.80 -5.81 10.74
N ASP A 114 -6.03 -5.20 9.58
CA ASP A 114 -6.90 -5.72 8.54
C ASP A 114 -6.60 -5.01 7.21
N ALA A 115 -6.84 -5.71 6.10
CA ALA A 115 -6.75 -5.16 4.74
C ALA A 115 -7.84 -4.11 4.47
N ASP A 116 -9.02 -4.27 5.08
CA ASP A 116 -10.19 -3.41 4.88
C ASP A 116 -10.40 -2.37 5.99
N ALA A 117 -9.54 -2.34 7.02
CA ALA A 117 -9.71 -1.46 8.19
C ALA A 117 -9.88 0.03 7.85
N TYR A 118 -9.44 0.47 6.68
CA TYR A 118 -9.47 1.87 6.22
C TYR A 118 -10.23 2.06 4.91
N ASN A 119 -10.80 0.99 4.37
CA ASN A 119 -11.45 1.02 3.06
C ASN A 119 -12.90 0.59 3.21
N SER A 120 -13.81 1.35 2.61
CA SER A 120 -15.22 0.98 2.52
C SER A 120 -15.83 1.47 1.21
N ILE A 121 -16.94 0.87 0.78
CA ILE A 121 -17.69 1.32 -0.40
C ILE A 121 -18.17 2.77 -0.19
N ALA A 122 -18.60 3.12 1.03
CA ALA A 122 -19.03 4.47 1.35
C ALA A 122 -17.92 5.51 1.15
N SER A 123 -16.69 5.21 1.60
CA SER A 123 -15.57 6.14 1.43
C SER A 123 -15.02 6.19 0.00
N VAL A 124 -15.11 5.10 -0.77
CA VAL A 124 -14.83 5.13 -2.22
C VAL A 124 -15.80 6.10 -2.90
N GLU A 125 -17.11 5.96 -2.67
CA GLU A 125 -18.12 6.86 -3.24
C GLU A 125 -17.88 8.32 -2.85
N LYS A 126 -17.65 8.60 -1.58
CA LYS A 126 -17.35 9.96 -1.12
C LYS A 126 -16.09 10.52 -1.77
N THR A 127 -15.05 9.69 -1.93
CA THR A 127 -13.83 10.11 -2.64
C THR A 127 -14.11 10.43 -4.10
N MET A 128 -14.90 9.60 -4.80
CA MET A 128 -15.31 9.87 -6.19
C MET A 128 -16.09 11.18 -6.30
N ARG A 129 -17.06 11.44 -5.42
CA ARG A 129 -17.83 12.70 -5.39
C ARG A 129 -16.95 13.92 -5.10
N ARG A 130 -15.99 13.80 -4.17
CA ARG A 130 -15.01 14.87 -3.90
C ARG A 130 -14.14 15.16 -5.13
N VAL A 131 -13.73 14.11 -5.85
CA VAL A 131 -12.98 14.25 -7.11
C VAL A 131 -13.81 14.97 -8.17
N LEU A 132 -15.08 14.61 -8.34
CA LEU A 132 -15.97 15.31 -9.29
C LEU A 132 -16.12 16.79 -8.94
N ALA A 133 -16.35 17.12 -7.68
CA ALA A 133 -16.43 18.52 -7.24
C ALA A 133 -15.12 19.29 -7.48
N LEU A 134 -13.96 18.64 -7.31
CA LEU A 134 -12.66 19.24 -7.66
C LEU A 134 -12.50 19.42 -9.16
N HIS A 135 -13.08 18.52 -9.97
CA HIS A 135 -13.03 18.60 -11.43
C HIS A 135 -13.94 19.69 -11.98
N GLU A 136 -15.15 19.84 -11.45
CA GLU A 136 -16.10 20.92 -11.84
C GLU A 136 -15.45 22.30 -11.68
N ASP A 137 -14.63 22.50 -10.65
CA ASP A 137 -13.92 23.76 -10.40
C ASP A 137 -12.40 23.60 -10.55
N TYR A 138 -11.98 22.88 -11.60
CA TYR A 138 -10.58 22.49 -11.78
C TYR A 138 -9.61 23.66 -11.84
N SER A 139 -9.95 24.72 -12.57
CA SER A 139 -9.10 25.91 -12.72
C SER A 139 -8.72 26.55 -11.38
N ASN A 140 -9.64 26.60 -10.43
CA ASN A 140 -9.40 27.15 -9.09
C ASN A 140 -8.69 26.12 -8.17
N ASN A 141 -8.93 24.82 -8.39
CA ASN A 141 -8.39 23.77 -7.55
C ASN A 141 -6.99 23.29 -7.97
N LYS A 142 -6.55 23.51 -9.20
CA LYS A 142 -5.30 23.00 -9.78
C LYS A 142 -4.07 23.23 -8.90
N ASN A 143 -3.91 24.42 -8.34
CA ASN A 143 -2.79 24.75 -7.48
C ASN A 143 -2.77 23.91 -6.18
N GLY A 144 -3.94 23.61 -5.62
CA GLY A 144 -4.08 22.75 -4.44
C GLY A 144 -3.80 21.27 -4.73
N LEU A 145 -3.78 20.87 -5.99
CA LEU A 145 -3.51 19.51 -6.46
C LEU A 145 -2.04 19.26 -6.81
N ALA A 146 -1.26 20.32 -7.07
CA ALA A 146 0.15 20.21 -7.52
C ALA A 146 1.02 19.31 -6.64
N GLY A 147 0.77 19.30 -5.32
CA GLY A 147 1.48 18.43 -4.38
C GLY A 147 1.15 16.94 -4.49
N LYS A 148 0.11 16.56 -5.24
CA LYS A 148 -0.31 15.15 -5.38
C LYS A 148 0.54 14.39 -6.39
N LEU A 149 1.18 15.04 -7.32
CA LEU A 149 2.22 14.42 -8.14
C LEU A 149 3.56 14.53 -7.44
N GLY A 150 4.28 13.42 -7.36
CA GLY A 150 5.62 13.36 -6.77
C GLY A 150 6.69 13.80 -7.75
N LYS A 151 7.96 13.80 -7.28
CA LYS A 151 9.10 14.02 -8.17
C LYS A 151 9.17 12.89 -9.19
N PRO A 152 9.55 13.20 -10.45
CA PRO A 152 9.80 12.17 -11.46
C PRO A 152 10.79 11.12 -10.96
N LYS A 153 10.55 9.87 -11.32
CA LYS A 153 11.48 8.78 -11.02
C LYS A 153 12.62 8.76 -12.04
N PRO A 154 13.80 8.24 -11.69
CA PRO A 154 14.93 8.11 -12.63
C PRO A 154 14.70 7.02 -13.69
N TYR A 155 13.62 6.28 -13.61
CA TYR A 155 13.16 5.26 -14.54
C TYR A 155 11.65 5.41 -14.74
N LYS A 156 11.19 5.27 -15.97
CA LYS A 156 9.78 5.45 -16.30
C LYS A 156 8.95 4.25 -15.89
N THR A 157 9.45 3.04 -16.16
CA THR A 157 8.70 1.79 -15.95
C THR A 157 9.45 0.83 -15.03
N ALA A 158 8.74 -0.18 -14.54
CA ALA A 158 9.31 -1.23 -13.69
C ALA A 158 10.47 -1.98 -14.38
N LEU A 159 10.38 -2.19 -15.70
CA LEU A 159 11.42 -2.89 -16.46
C LEU A 159 12.72 -2.09 -16.62
N GLU A 160 12.68 -0.78 -16.45
CA GLU A 160 13.86 0.08 -16.48
C GLU A 160 14.59 0.10 -15.14
N MET A 161 13.94 -0.32 -14.04
CA MET A 161 14.52 -0.29 -12.70
C MET A 161 15.78 -1.18 -12.60
N PRO A 162 16.92 -0.64 -12.15
CA PRO A 162 18.17 -1.44 -12.06
C PRO A 162 18.04 -2.65 -11.14
N GLY A 163 17.27 -2.55 -10.06
CA GLY A 163 17.04 -3.65 -9.12
C GLY A 163 16.00 -4.70 -9.56
N MET A 164 15.30 -4.48 -10.68
CA MET A 164 14.31 -5.45 -11.17
C MET A 164 15.00 -6.73 -11.64
N LYS A 165 14.66 -7.85 -10.98
CA LYS A 165 15.17 -9.19 -11.32
C LYS A 165 14.50 -9.72 -12.59
N HIS A 166 15.23 -10.54 -13.34
CA HIS A 166 14.71 -11.25 -14.52
C HIS A 166 14.11 -10.36 -15.63
N ARG A 167 14.53 -9.10 -15.75
CA ARG A 167 14.01 -8.12 -16.73
C ARG A 167 13.87 -8.67 -18.16
N ALA A 168 14.89 -9.35 -18.67
CA ALA A 168 14.87 -9.91 -20.03
C ALA A 168 13.79 -10.99 -20.22
N LYS A 169 13.49 -11.77 -19.19
CA LYS A 169 12.38 -12.74 -19.20
C LYS A 169 11.05 -12.02 -19.11
N LEU A 170 10.92 -11.06 -18.18
CA LEU A 170 9.71 -10.29 -17.97
C LEU A 170 9.30 -9.50 -19.23
N SER A 171 10.26 -8.90 -19.95
CA SER A 171 9.98 -8.13 -21.16
C SER A 171 9.50 -8.96 -22.34
N ARG A 172 9.84 -10.26 -22.40
CA ARG A 172 9.53 -11.16 -23.52
C ARG A 172 8.28 -11.99 -23.33
N SER A 173 7.70 -12.01 -22.13
CA SER A 173 6.62 -12.94 -21.79
C SER A 173 5.42 -12.20 -21.26
N THR A 174 4.27 -12.50 -21.85
CA THR A 174 2.94 -12.12 -21.36
C THR A 174 2.29 -13.22 -20.51
N ALA A 175 3.02 -14.32 -20.26
CA ALA A 175 2.50 -15.42 -19.44
C ALA A 175 2.22 -14.94 -18.00
N ARG A 176 1.12 -15.40 -17.42
CA ARG A 176 0.61 -15.04 -16.09
C ARG A 176 1.66 -15.08 -14.97
N ASN A 177 2.57 -16.07 -15.01
CA ASN A 177 3.64 -16.23 -14.02
C ASN A 177 4.82 -15.25 -14.19
N ASN A 178 4.76 -14.36 -15.18
CA ASN A 178 5.77 -13.35 -15.46
C ASN A 178 5.25 -11.91 -15.30
N CYS A 179 4.12 -11.72 -14.61
CA CYS A 179 3.62 -10.39 -14.29
C CYS A 179 4.52 -9.67 -13.27
N VAL A 180 4.61 -8.34 -13.39
CA VAL A 180 5.17 -7.47 -12.36
C VAL A 180 4.03 -6.97 -11.51
N GLN A 181 3.94 -7.47 -10.28
CA GLN A 181 2.96 -7.00 -9.29
C GLN A 181 3.44 -5.70 -8.65
N CYS A 182 2.53 -4.95 -8.02
CA CYS A 182 2.86 -3.66 -7.41
C CYS A 182 4.01 -3.78 -6.41
N HIS A 183 3.97 -4.76 -5.48
CA HIS A 183 5.03 -4.94 -4.48
C HIS A 183 6.42 -5.23 -5.08
N ASN A 184 6.51 -5.76 -6.31
CA ASN A 184 7.79 -6.01 -6.98
C ASN A 184 8.55 -4.70 -7.28
N ILE A 185 7.87 -3.57 -7.33
CA ILE A 185 8.50 -2.26 -7.44
C ILE A 185 9.31 -1.95 -6.17
N HIS A 186 8.73 -2.21 -4.99
CA HIS A 186 9.47 -2.08 -3.74
C HIS A 186 10.60 -3.11 -3.62
N ASP A 187 10.37 -4.36 -4.07
CA ASP A 187 11.42 -5.39 -4.14
C ASP A 187 12.61 -4.91 -4.98
N ALA A 188 12.34 -4.29 -6.13
CA ALA A 188 13.39 -3.76 -7.00
C ALA A 188 14.14 -2.58 -6.35
N VAL A 189 13.45 -1.71 -5.62
CA VAL A 189 14.08 -0.63 -4.85
C VAL A 189 14.98 -1.22 -3.75
N HIS A 190 14.52 -2.21 -2.99
CA HIS A 190 15.32 -2.86 -1.95
C HIS A 190 16.54 -3.54 -2.54
N GLU A 191 16.39 -4.29 -3.63
CA GLU A 191 17.50 -4.95 -4.32
C GLU A 191 18.56 -3.95 -4.79
N GLN A 192 18.14 -2.80 -5.33
CA GLN A 192 19.08 -1.73 -5.73
C GLN A 192 19.81 -1.17 -4.52
N LEU A 193 19.10 -0.86 -3.44
CA LEU A 193 19.71 -0.33 -2.22
C LEU A 193 20.73 -1.32 -1.62
N TYR A 194 20.45 -2.64 -1.66
CA TYR A 194 21.41 -3.66 -1.23
C TYR A 194 22.66 -3.70 -2.12
N ARG A 195 22.50 -3.61 -3.44
CA ARG A 195 23.63 -3.56 -4.40
C ARG A 195 24.52 -2.34 -4.17
N ASP A 196 23.89 -1.20 -3.91
CA ASP A 196 24.55 0.08 -3.67
C ASP A 196 25.10 0.22 -2.24
N GLN A 197 24.91 -0.79 -1.39
CA GLN A 197 25.26 -0.76 0.03
C GLN A 197 24.60 0.41 0.81
N LYS A 198 23.43 0.85 0.35
CA LYS A 198 22.65 1.98 0.92
C LYS A 198 21.36 1.55 1.61
N PHE A 199 21.13 0.24 1.72
CA PHE A 199 19.93 -0.23 2.39
C PHE A 199 19.94 0.14 3.88
N SER A 200 18.87 0.75 4.33
CA SER A 200 18.58 0.95 5.75
C SER A 200 17.11 0.65 6.00
N HIS A 201 16.76 0.32 7.25
CA HIS A 201 15.37 0.07 7.63
C HIS A 201 14.47 1.30 7.47
N ASP A 202 15.02 2.51 7.41
CA ASP A 202 14.24 3.72 7.15
C ASP A 202 13.56 3.69 5.77
N ALA A 203 14.12 2.97 4.81
CA ALA A 203 13.50 2.76 3.51
C ALA A 203 12.18 1.96 3.56
N LEU A 204 11.88 1.30 4.67
CA LEU A 204 10.68 0.48 4.86
C LEU A 204 9.49 1.28 5.39
N TRP A 205 9.73 2.40 6.08
CA TRP A 205 8.70 3.21 6.72
C TRP A 205 8.03 4.15 5.73
N ARG A 206 7.17 3.57 4.87
CA ARG A 206 6.45 4.26 3.80
C ARG A 206 5.00 4.42 4.16
N TYR A 207 4.38 5.48 3.67
CA TYR A 207 2.94 5.75 3.81
C TYR A 207 2.44 5.52 5.24
N PRO A 208 2.99 6.25 6.25
CA PRO A 208 2.61 6.05 7.63
C PRO A 208 1.13 6.34 7.84
N LEU A 209 0.52 5.59 8.75
CA LEU A 209 -0.89 5.75 9.10
C LEU A 209 -1.11 7.03 9.92
N PRO A 210 -2.30 7.64 9.87
CA PRO A 210 -2.67 8.78 10.71
C PRO A 210 -2.53 8.48 12.22
N GLU A 211 -2.67 7.23 12.62
CA GLU A 211 -2.49 6.74 14.00
C GLU A 211 -1.08 6.98 14.53
N ASN A 212 -0.09 7.08 13.66
CA ASN A 212 1.28 7.43 14.06
C ASN A 212 1.36 8.84 14.70
N MET A 213 0.37 9.70 14.42
CA MET A 213 0.20 10.99 15.07
C MET A 213 -0.90 10.98 16.15
N GLY A 214 -1.60 9.86 16.29
CA GLY A 214 -2.72 9.68 17.20
C GLY A 214 -4.08 10.08 16.64
N LEU A 215 -4.24 10.10 15.31
CA LEU A 215 -5.50 10.35 14.64
C LEU A 215 -6.13 9.03 14.20
N THR A 216 -7.37 8.79 14.56
CA THR A 216 -8.21 7.74 13.96
C THR A 216 -9.17 8.39 12.99
N ILE A 217 -9.12 8.01 11.72
CA ILE A 217 -10.01 8.52 10.67
C ILE A 217 -11.16 7.54 10.49
N ASP A 218 -12.36 8.06 10.30
CA ASP A 218 -13.55 7.28 9.97
C ASP A 218 -13.35 6.59 8.59
N PRO A 219 -13.33 5.25 8.54
CA PRO A 219 -13.14 4.52 7.29
C PRO A 219 -14.27 4.73 6.27
N ASP A 220 -15.49 5.07 6.72
CA ASP A 220 -16.65 5.34 5.87
C ASP A 220 -16.70 6.78 5.33
N ASP A 221 -15.83 7.65 5.84
CA ASP A 221 -15.68 9.01 5.32
C ASP A 221 -14.31 9.22 4.64
N GLY A 222 -13.23 8.75 5.22
CA GLY A 222 -11.87 8.92 4.73
C GLY A 222 -11.21 10.26 5.08
N LEU A 223 -11.93 11.21 5.70
CA LEU A 223 -11.41 12.52 6.14
C LEU A 223 -11.94 12.95 7.51
N ALA A 224 -13.09 12.44 7.96
CA ALA A 224 -13.63 12.73 9.28
C ALA A 224 -12.77 12.08 10.36
N ILE A 225 -12.40 12.84 11.39
CA ILE A 225 -11.66 12.34 12.56
C ILE A 225 -12.66 11.63 13.49
N ALA A 226 -12.60 10.31 13.56
CA ALA A 226 -13.40 9.50 14.48
C ALA A 226 -12.85 9.56 15.92
N GLY A 227 -11.53 9.74 16.08
CA GLY A 227 -10.92 9.79 17.39
C GLY A 227 -9.53 10.45 17.39
N VAL A 228 -9.15 10.95 18.55
CA VAL A 228 -7.81 11.50 18.82
C VAL A 228 -7.28 10.91 20.10
N LYS A 229 -6.16 10.20 20.02
CA LYS A 229 -5.52 9.53 21.14
C LYS A 229 -5.03 10.56 22.16
N SER A 230 -5.47 10.45 23.41
CA SER A 230 -5.03 11.31 24.50
C SER A 230 -3.50 11.34 24.62
N GLY A 231 -2.93 12.51 24.84
CA GLY A 231 -1.49 12.74 24.98
C GLY A 231 -0.69 12.67 23.67
N SER A 232 -1.32 12.31 22.54
CA SER A 232 -0.66 12.28 21.22
C SER A 232 -0.31 13.67 20.71
N THR A 233 0.48 13.72 19.63
CA THR A 233 0.85 14.98 18.98
C THR A 233 -0.37 15.68 18.36
N ALA A 234 -1.31 14.92 17.80
CA ALA A 234 -2.57 15.45 17.31
C ALA A 234 -3.45 16.01 18.42
N PHE A 235 -3.54 15.31 19.57
CA PHE A 235 -4.27 15.80 20.75
C PHE A 235 -3.70 17.13 21.27
N LYS A 236 -2.39 17.22 21.40
CA LYS A 236 -1.68 18.44 21.84
C LYS A 236 -1.88 19.61 20.88
N SER A 237 -2.14 19.36 19.60
CA SER A 237 -2.44 20.41 18.62
C SER A 237 -3.87 20.94 18.72
N GLY A 238 -4.75 20.28 19.50
CA GLY A 238 -6.16 20.66 19.71
C GLY A 238 -7.10 20.16 18.61
N LEU A 239 -6.71 19.15 17.83
CA LEU A 239 -7.62 18.39 16.99
C LEU A 239 -8.56 17.54 17.87
N ARG A 240 -9.78 17.28 17.38
CA ARG A 240 -10.83 16.56 18.11
C ARG A 240 -11.58 15.60 17.18
N ALA A 241 -12.24 14.61 17.75
CA ALA A 241 -13.25 13.84 17.03
C ALA A 241 -14.35 14.78 16.51
N GLY A 242 -14.85 14.51 15.30
CA GLY A 242 -15.81 15.37 14.60
C GLY A 242 -15.18 16.43 13.70
N ASP A 243 -13.86 16.73 13.83
CA ASP A 243 -13.18 17.55 12.83
C ASP A 243 -13.08 16.80 11.49
N THR A 244 -13.26 17.51 10.37
CA THR A 244 -13.09 16.93 9.03
C THR A 244 -11.87 17.53 8.34
N LEU A 245 -10.90 16.72 7.99
CA LEU A 245 -9.67 17.14 7.32
C LEU A 245 -9.97 17.69 5.91
N ALA A 246 -9.30 18.77 5.54
CA ALA A 246 -9.45 19.41 4.24
C ALA A 246 -8.11 19.54 3.49
N ARG A 247 -7.03 19.89 4.20
CA ARG A 247 -5.68 20.02 3.62
C ARG A 247 -4.62 19.54 4.57
N ALA A 248 -3.51 19.05 4.00
CA ALA A 248 -2.27 18.77 4.72
C ALA A 248 -1.10 19.43 3.98
N ASN A 249 -0.33 20.28 4.67
CA ASN A 249 0.74 21.09 4.09
C ASN A 249 0.30 21.82 2.79
N GLY A 250 -0.92 22.36 2.78
CA GLY A 250 -1.51 23.05 1.63
C GLY A 250 -2.14 22.14 0.57
N GLN A 251 -1.80 20.85 0.52
CA GLN A 251 -2.38 19.91 -0.42
C GLN A 251 -3.83 19.57 -0.04
N LEU A 252 -4.73 19.63 -1.01
CA LEU A 252 -6.11 19.16 -0.86
C LEU A 252 -6.16 17.66 -0.53
N LEU A 253 -7.04 17.30 0.38
CA LEU A 253 -7.26 15.90 0.75
C LEU A 253 -8.63 15.43 0.24
N THR A 254 -8.67 14.19 -0.24
CA THR A 254 -9.90 13.53 -0.70
C THR A 254 -10.12 12.18 -0.02
N SER A 255 -9.06 11.60 0.57
CA SER A 255 -9.05 10.29 1.22
C SER A 255 -7.95 10.18 2.27
N ILE A 256 -7.94 9.07 3.01
CA ILE A 256 -6.83 8.70 3.92
C ILE A 256 -5.53 8.55 3.14
N ALA A 257 -5.56 7.93 1.96
CA ALA A 257 -4.37 7.72 1.14
C ALA A 257 -3.71 9.03 0.69
N ASP A 258 -4.48 10.10 0.49
CA ASP A 258 -3.93 11.43 0.22
C ASP A 258 -3.22 12.03 1.44
N LEU A 259 -3.76 11.81 2.64
CA LEU A 259 -3.07 12.20 3.87
C LEU A 259 -1.77 11.41 4.02
N GLN A 260 -1.81 10.08 3.83
CA GLN A 260 -0.61 9.23 3.88
C GLN A 260 0.44 9.65 2.85
N TRP A 261 0.03 10.13 1.66
CA TRP A 261 0.94 10.67 0.67
C TRP A 261 1.70 11.89 1.18
N VAL A 262 1.05 12.82 1.86
CA VAL A 262 1.71 13.99 2.48
C VAL A 262 2.65 13.52 3.59
N LEU A 263 2.19 12.64 4.46
CA LEU A 263 2.97 12.09 5.57
C LEU A 263 4.19 11.28 5.07
N HIS A 264 4.04 10.54 3.96
CA HIS A 264 5.13 9.79 3.35
C HIS A 264 6.30 10.68 2.93
N LYS A 265 6.02 11.88 2.41
CA LYS A 265 7.04 12.83 1.96
C LYS A 265 7.79 13.54 3.09
N LEU A 266 7.27 13.50 4.32
CA LEU A 266 7.95 14.06 5.47
C LEU A 266 9.19 13.22 5.85
N PRO A 267 10.23 13.80 6.45
CA PRO A 267 11.37 13.04 6.96
C PRO A 267 10.98 12.20 8.18
N ASN A 268 11.76 11.17 8.49
CA ASN A 268 11.60 10.34 9.70
C ASN A 268 12.35 10.92 10.92
N THR A 269 12.69 12.20 10.84
CA THR A 269 13.28 13.00 11.92
C THR A 269 12.22 13.93 12.53
N ASP A 270 12.60 14.72 13.51
CA ASP A 270 11.75 15.79 14.03
C ASP A 270 11.25 16.67 12.87
N THR A 271 9.94 16.84 12.80
CA THR A 271 9.29 17.55 11.70
C THR A 271 7.95 18.14 12.13
N LYS A 272 7.28 18.81 11.21
CA LYS A 272 5.95 19.39 11.43
C LYS A 272 5.05 19.11 10.25
N VAL A 273 3.77 18.92 10.52
CA VAL A 273 2.71 18.91 9.49
C VAL A 273 1.65 19.94 9.85
N THR A 274 1.19 20.70 8.87
CA THR A 274 0.08 21.64 9.03
C THR A 274 -1.17 20.98 8.46
N LEU A 275 -2.18 20.77 9.32
CA LEU A 275 -3.49 20.29 8.91
C LEU A 275 -4.51 21.42 8.95
N GLN A 276 -5.31 21.52 7.88
CA GLN A 276 -6.51 22.35 7.86
C GLN A 276 -7.71 21.41 7.96
N ALA A 277 -8.64 21.75 8.81
CA ALA A 277 -9.85 20.95 9.02
C ALA A 277 -11.06 21.88 9.21
N LYS A 278 -12.25 21.31 9.07
CA LYS A 278 -13.51 21.96 9.46
C LYS A 278 -13.97 21.40 10.78
N ARG A 279 -14.44 22.29 11.66
CA ARG A 279 -15.11 21.99 12.93
C ARG A 279 -16.49 22.63 12.88
N GLY A 280 -17.52 21.86 12.50
CA GLY A 280 -18.77 22.45 12.06
C GLY A 280 -18.51 23.36 10.85
N ASP A 281 -18.92 24.62 10.91
CA ASP A 281 -18.72 25.61 9.86
C ASP A 281 -17.37 26.36 9.96
N GLU A 282 -16.64 26.18 11.06
CA GLU A 282 -15.36 26.88 11.30
C GLU A 282 -14.21 26.16 10.59
N SER A 283 -13.39 26.93 9.87
CA SER A 283 -12.11 26.44 9.33
C SER A 283 -11.01 26.63 10.36
N ILE A 284 -10.38 25.52 10.73
CA ILE A 284 -9.28 25.51 11.73
C ILE A 284 -7.96 25.08 11.08
N VAL A 285 -6.86 25.67 11.56
CA VAL A 285 -5.50 25.32 11.13
C VAL A 285 -4.70 24.86 12.34
N LYS A 286 -4.12 23.66 12.27
CA LYS A 286 -3.32 23.07 13.35
C LYS A 286 -1.93 22.69 12.85
N LYS A 287 -0.90 23.11 13.56
CA LYS A 287 0.49 22.68 13.34
C LYS A 287 0.82 21.58 14.33
N ILE A 288 1.15 20.40 13.82
CA ILE A 288 1.47 19.21 14.61
C ILE A 288 2.98 19.01 14.57
N ALA A 289 3.63 19.10 15.72
CA ALA A 289 5.03 18.71 15.89
C ALA A 289 5.10 17.19 16.00
N ILE A 290 6.03 16.58 15.29
CA ILE A 290 6.18 15.13 15.18
C ILE A 290 7.64 14.80 15.47
N ASN A 291 7.88 13.87 16.40
CA ASN A 291 9.24 13.49 16.81
C ASN A 291 9.88 12.48 15.85
N ALA A 292 11.20 12.39 15.87
CA ALA A 292 11.97 11.41 15.11
C ALA A 292 11.48 9.97 15.34
N GLY A 293 11.53 9.14 14.28
CA GLY A 293 11.11 7.74 14.34
C GLY A 293 9.59 7.51 14.26
N TRP A 294 8.81 8.54 14.06
CA TRP A 294 7.34 8.52 14.09
C TRP A 294 6.69 7.66 13.00
N LYS A 295 7.41 7.37 11.91
CA LYS A 295 6.87 6.55 10.80
C LYS A 295 6.82 5.06 11.14
N LYS A 296 7.44 4.62 12.21
CA LYS A 296 7.50 3.20 12.58
C LYS A 296 6.11 2.70 12.98
N THR A 297 5.71 1.59 12.36
CA THR A 297 4.43 0.92 12.61
C THR A 297 4.58 -0.57 12.31
N ASP A 298 3.55 -1.38 12.56
CA ASP A 298 3.53 -2.77 12.13
C ASP A 298 3.34 -2.83 10.61
N ILE A 299 4.41 -3.23 9.91
CA ILE A 299 4.46 -3.39 8.45
C ILE A 299 4.44 -4.86 8.02
N SER A 300 4.10 -5.78 8.91
CA SER A 300 4.14 -7.23 8.67
C SER A 300 3.22 -7.70 7.52
N TRP A 301 2.23 -6.89 7.16
CA TRP A 301 1.32 -7.11 6.04
C TRP A 301 1.95 -6.85 4.66
N ARG A 302 3.07 -6.10 4.58
CA ARG A 302 3.65 -5.66 3.31
C ARG A 302 4.25 -6.83 2.53
N GLY A 303 3.82 -7.01 1.28
CA GLY A 303 4.33 -8.06 0.39
C GLY A 303 5.82 -7.93 0.10
N SER A 304 6.34 -6.70 -0.01
CA SER A 304 7.76 -6.45 -0.27
C SER A 304 8.70 -6.85 0.88
N LEU A 305 8.19 -7.15 2.07
CA LEU A 305 9.01 -7.70 3.17
C LEU A 305 9.61 -9.07 2.84
N TRP A 306 8.99 -9.86 1.97
CA TRP A 306 9.47 -11.19 1.61
C TRP A 306 10.83 -11.17 0.91
N SER A 307 11.16 -10.08 0.20
CA SER A 307 12.42 -9.91 -0.51
C SER A 307 13.57 -9.44 0.39
N LEU A 308 13.29 -8.98 1.61
CA LEU A 308 14.30 -8.44 2.52
C LEU A 308 15.22 -9.53 3.08
N LYS A 309 16.44 -9.12 3.39
CA LYS A 309 17.44 -9.94 4.07
C LYS A 309 17.39 -9.68 5.59
N PRO A 310 17.64 -10.72 6.42
CA PRO A 310 17.90 -12.10 6.07
C PRO A 310 16.67 -12.83 5.53
N VAL A 311 16.91 -13.79 4.62
CA VAL A 311 15.85 -14.66 4.09
C VAL A 311 15.73 -15.88 4.99
N LEU A 312 14.55 -16.16 5.53
CA LEU A 312 14.34 -17.31 6.41
C LEU A 312 14.46 -18.66 5.68
N ALA A 313 14.25 -18.68 4.36
CA ALA A 313 14.22 -19.91 3.55
C ALA A 313 13.29 -21.01 4.09
N THR A 314 12.41 -20.66 4.98
CA THR A 314 11.30 -21.48 5.50
C THR A 314 10.06 -20.62 5.63
N TRP A 315 8.92 -21.25 5.58
CA TRP A 315 7.66 -20.65 5.99
C TRP A 315 7.34 -21.15 7.40
N CYS A 316 7.00 -20.22 8.30
CA CYS A 316 6.54 -20.55 9.64
C CYS A 316 5.03 -20.26 9.69
N ALA A 317 4.24 -21.30 9.43
CA ALA A 317 2.79 -21.19 9.31
C ALA A 317 2.13 -20.97 10.67
N GLN A 318 1.14 -20.10 10.75
CA GLN A 318 0.35 -19.92 11.94
C GLN A 318 -0.43 -21.21 12.26
N MET A 319 -0.23 -21.78 13.45
CA MET A 319 -1.02 -22.91 13.90
C MET A 319 -2.47 -22.49 14.22
N LYS A 320 -3.42 -23.40 13.95
CA LYS A 320 -4.80 -23.21 14.34
C LYS A 320 -4.95 -23.11 15.86
N LYS A 321 -5.82 -22.23 16.34
CA LYS A 321 -6.04 -21.99 17.78
C LYS A 321 -6.31 -23.27 18.58
N GLU A 322 -7.05 -24.22 17.99
CA GLU A 322 -7.36 -25.51 18.62
C GLU A 322 -6.11 -26.36 18.86
N ASN A 323 -5.15 -26.33 17.94
CA ASN A 323 -3.88 -27.05 18.07
C ASN A 323 -2.91 -26.36 19.05
N VAL A 324 -2.91 -25.01 19.07
CA VAL A 324 -2.15 -24.25 20.06
C VAL A 324 -2.63 -24.57 21.48
N LYS A 325 -3.94 -24.67 21.70
CA LYS A 325 -4.51 -25.09 23.01
C LYS A 325 -4.04 -26.46 23.48
N LYS A 326 -3.86 -27.44 22.56
CA LYS A 326 -3.35 -28.76 22.89
C LYS A 326 -1.89 -28.77 23.41
N LEU A 327 -1.12 -27.71 23.08
CA LEU A 327 0.27 -27.57 23.55
C LEU A 327 0.34 -27.05 24.99
N GLN A 328 -0.77 -26.69 25.62
CA GLN A 328 -0.86 -26.17 27.00
C GLN A 328 0.10 -24.99 27.26
N LEU A 329 0.31 -24.15 26.26
CA LEU A 329 1.15 -22.95 26.36
C LEU A 329 0.43 -21.89 27.21
N GLY A 330 1.20 -20.98 27.80
CA GLY A 330 0.67 -19.87 28.58
C GLY A 330 -0.21 -18.94 27.77
N GLU A 331 -1.01 -18.12 28.44
CA GLU A 331 -1.95 -17.19 27.80
C GLU A 331 -1.24 -16.23 26.82
N GLY A 332 -1.82 -16.05 25.65
CA GLY A 332 -1.30 -15.18 24.59
C GLY A 332 -0.04 -15.70 23.89
N VAL A 333 0.38 -16.94 24.17
CA VAL A 333 1.50 -17.59 23.45
C VAL A 333 0.98 -18.15 22.12
N ASN A 334 1.64 -17.79 21.04
CA ASN A 334 1.42 -18.34 19.70
C ASN A 334 2.36 -19.53 19.43
N ALA A 335 1.99 -20.32 18.43
CA ALA A 335 2.84 -21.39 17.90
C ALA A 335 2.83 -21.34 16.38
N LEU A 336 4.02 -21.47 15.79
CA LEU A 336 4.21 -21.53 14.34
C LEU A 336 4.78 -22.88 13.95
N GLU A 337 4.18 -23.52 12.96
CA GLU A 337 4.68 -24.78 12.40
C GLU A 337 5.63 -24.52 11.23
N VAL A 338 6.66 -25.32 11.07
CA VAL A 338 7.60 -25.33 9.95
C VAL A 338 7.15 -26.38 8.91
N PRO A 339 6.30 -26.04 7.92
CA PRO A 339 5.78 -27.02 6.97
C PRO A 339 6.81 -27.47 5.93
N TRP A 340 7.84 -26.64 5.67
CA TRP A 340 8.91 -26.93 4.72
C TRP A 340 10.14 -26.05 4.95
N ILE A 341 11.30 -26.51 4.45
CA ILE A 341 12.54 -25.74 4.42
C ILE A 341 13.11 -25.78 3.00
N ASN A 342 13.42 -24.64 2.43
CA ASN A 342 13.99 -24.53 1.09
C ASN A 342 15.50 -24.82 1.11
N THR A 343 15.87 -26.09 1.01
CA THR A 343 17.28 -26.50 0.98
C THR A 343 17.99 -26.21 -0.34
N GLY A 344 17.30 -25.77 -1.38
CA GLY A 344 17.88 -25.20 -2.59
C GLY A 344 18.61 -23.88 -2.34
N ARG A 345 18.25 -23.16 -1.27
CA ARG A 345 18.92 -21.95 -0.80
C ARG A 345 19.97 -22.23 0.26
N VAL A 346 20.96 -21.34 0.33
CA VAL A 346 22.03 -21.43 1.35
C VAL A 346 21.43 -21.36 2.75
N GLU A 347 20.52 -20.41 2.97
CA GLU A 347 19.87 -20.16 4.26
C GLU A 347 19.10 -21.39 4.75
N GLY A 348 18.38 -22.08 3.86
CA GLY A 348 17.66 -23.32 4.21
C GLY A 348 18.60 -24.47 4.54
N ARG A 349 19.76 -24.59 3.87
CA ARG A 349 20.79 -25.58 4.23
C ARG A 349 21.39 -25.27 5.59
N VAL A 350 21.61 -24.00 5.91
CA VAL A 350 22.09 -23.57 7.25
C VAL A 350 21.06 -23.92 8.31
N ALA A 351 19.78 -23.55 8.10
CA ALA A 351 18.70 -23.87 9.03
C ALA A 351 18.59 -25.39 9.30
N LYS A 352 18.67 -26.22 8.24
CA LYS A 352 18.66 -27.67 8.38
C LYS A 352 19.87 -28.19 9.16
N ARG A 353 21.08 -27.66 8.91
CA ARG A 353 22.30 -28.04 9.68
C ARG A 353 22.21 -27.60 11.13
N ALA A 354 21.54 -26.50 11.43
CA ALA A 354 21.25 -26.05 12.79
C ALA A 354 20.19 -26.90 13.51
N GLY A 355 19.63 -27.91 12.84
CA GLY A 355 18.69 -28.85 13.44
C GLY A 355 17.21 -28.56 13.11
N LEU A 356 16.89 -27.47 12.44
CA LEU A 356 15.49 -27.17 12.07
C LEU A 356 14.95 -28.22 11.09
N LYS A 357 13.76 -28.74 11.36
CA LYS A 357 13.10 -29.80 10.60
C LYS A 357 11.68 -29.41 10.21
N LYS A 358 11.18 -30.02 9.14
CA LYS A 358 9.75 -29.97 8.82
C LYS A 358 8.96 -30.57 9.99
N GLY A 359 7.89 -29.90 10.39
CA GLY A 359 7.03 -30.29 11.51
C GLY A 359 7.46 -29.71 12.86
N ASP A 360 8.61 -29.04 12.94
CA ASP A 360 9.00 -28.34 14.17
C ASP A 360 7.98 -27.26 14.50
N ILE A 361 7.75 -27.04 15.78
CA ILE A 361 6.85 -26.02 16.30
C ILE A 361 7.67 -24.97 17.04
N ILE A 362 7.62 -23.74 16.54
CA ILE A 362 8.27 -22.58 17.14
C ILE A 362 7.30 -21.96 18.16
N ILE A 363 7.63 -22.07 19.44
CA ILE A 363 6.84 -21.56 20.56
C ILE A 363 7.52 -20.44 21.32
N GLY A 364 8.75 -20.13 20.94
CA GLY A 364 9.55 -19.08 21.57
C GLY A 364 10.69 -18.60 20.70
N MET A 365 11.23 -17.44 21.03
CA MET A 365 12.38 -16.83 20.41
C MET A 365 13.16 -16.03 21.46
N GLU A 366 14.51 -16.07 21.42
CA GLU A 366 15.36 -15.34 22.36
C GLU A 366 15.03 -15.67 23.85
N ASN A 367 14.73 -16.94 24.12
CA ASN A 367 14.31 -17.44 25.44
C ASN A 367 13.00 -16.80 25.96
N LYS A 368 12.17 -16.25 25.09
CA LYS A 368 10.87 -15.67 25.42
C LYS A 368 9.75 -16.41 24.68
N PRO A 369 8.56 -16.55 25.30
CA PRO A 369 7.39 -17.11 24.64
C PRO A 369 7.03 -16.32 23.37
N LEU A 370 6.67 -17.03 22.30
CA LEU A 370 6.28 -16.40 21.05
C LEU A 370 4.90 -15.75 21.19
N ARG A 371 4.79 -14.45 20.96
CA ARG A 371 3.54 -13.70 20.96
C ARG A 371 3.22 -13.08 19.59
N LEU A 372 4.03 -13.39 18.59
CA LEU A 372 3.95 -12.85 17.23
C LEU A 372 3.14 -13.79 16.34
N THR A 373 2.37 -13.23 15.43
CA THR A 373 1.80 -13.97 14.29
C THR A 373 2.91 -14.40 13.34
N SER A 374 2.60 -15.28 12.39
CA SER A 374 3.55 -15.69 11.33
C SER A 374 4.14 -14.51 10.57
N GLN A 375 3.32 -13.54 10.20
CA GLN A 375 3.76 -12.33 9.50
C GLN A 375 4.63 -11.44 10.37
N GLN A 376 4.22 -11.20 11.61
CA GLN A 376 5.00 -10.43 12.59
C GLN A 376 6.33 -11.09 12.94
N PHE A 377 6.36 -12.43 13.04
CA PHE A 377 7.60 -13.18 13.22
C PHE A 377 8.57 -12.98 12.06
N ASN A 378 8.08 -13.09 10.81
CA ASN A 378 8.90 -12.83 9.63
C ASN A 378 9.43 -11.37 9.63
N MET A 379 8.59 -10.38 9.93
CA MET A 379 8.99 -8.99 10.07
C MET A 379 10.04 -8.81 11.17
N HIS A 380 9.82 -9.39 12.35
CA HIS A 380 10.75 -9.29 13.47
C HIS A 380 12.14 -9.81 13.11
N VAL A 381 12.22 -10.97 12.45
CA VAL A 381 13.50 -11.51 12.01
C VAL A 381 14.19 -10.56 11.02
N LYS A 382 13.47 -10.00 10.07
CA LYS A 382 14.05 -9.09 9.06
C LYS A 382 14.50 -7.74 9.61
N LEU A 383 13.88 -7.28 10.69
CA LEU A 383 14.20 -5.98 11.30
C LEU A 383 15.29 -6.08 12.39
N ASN A 384 15.45 -7.24 13.03
CA ASN A 384 16.31 -7.36 14.21
C ASN A 384 17.52 -8.28 14.02
N TYR A 385 17.59 -9.02 12.91
CA TYR A 385 18.72 -9.90 12.63
C TYR A 385 19.43 -9.51 11.34
N GLU A 386 20.73 -9.65 11.33
CA GLU A 386 21.56 -9.47 10.14
C GLU A 386 21.97 -10.84 9.57
N MET A 387 22.32 -10.86 8.29
CA MET A 387 22.99 -12.02 7.73
C MET A 387 24.37 -12.18 8.37
N ALA A 388 24.69 -13.37 8.85
CA ALA A 388 26.05 -13.69 9.27
C ALA A 388 27.01 -13.33 8.13
N LYS A 389 27.97 -12.46 8.39
CA LYS A 389 29.04 -12.17 7.43
C LYS A 389 29.78 -13.50 7.22
N SER A 390 29.78 -14.02 6.00
CA SER A 390 30.60 -15.18 5.69
C SER A 390 32.05 -14.77 5.95
N CYS A 391 32.67 -15.36 6.95
CA CYS A 391 34.13 -15.35 7.02
C CYS A 391 34.62 -16.02 5.73
N ARG A 392 35.21 -15.24 4.82
CA ARG A 392 35.95 -15.74 3.68
C ARG A 392 37.29 -16.24 4.16
#